data_d66d501907167bf2b8645f1aac5b3063
#
_entry.id   d66d501907167bf2b8645f1aac5b3063
#
_cell.length_a   1.000
_cell.length_b   1.000
_cell.length_c   1.000
_cell.angle_alpha   90.00
_cell.angle_beta   90.00
_cell.angle_gamma   90.00
#
_symmetry.space_group_name_H-M   'P 1'
#
loop_
_entity.id
_entity.type
_entity.pdbx_description
1 polymer ?
#
loop_
_entity_poly.entity_id
_entity_poly.type
_entity_poly.pdbx_seq_one_letter_code
_entity_poly.pdbx_strand_id
1 'polypeptide(L)'
;MGQEDAALVDRFLEMMAAERGASRNTLIAYRTDLNGAADLLGGIAGATKEGLGALAAHWATLAASSVARKASALRAFYAFLEEEGLRADNPSAALPRPVTRRPLPKILSTAEVDRLFALIAERLDGAHPAPLDLRLAALIELLYGSGLRATELVSLPRRALAADRPFLILKGKGARERLVPISDRARAAVAAWLAHVPADSPWLFPSGKSHLSRIRLYQLVKALAGAAGIAPERVSPHVLRHAFATHLLEGGADLRALQAMLGHADIGTTQIYTHVDSRRLVELVNQRHPLATMTMRQPQRRVDDAPPSP
;
A
#
# COMPACT_ATOMS: atom_id res chain seq x y z
N MET A 1 13.87 -17.88 23.96
CA MET A 1 14.37 -16.56 24.44
C MET A 1 14.16 -16.48 25.96
N GLY A 2 15.19 -16.11 26.72
CA GLY A 2 15.12 -15.95 28.17
C GLY A 2 14.27 -14.74 28.59
N GLN A 3 13.86 -14.69 29.87
CA GLN A 3 13.02 -13.60 30.39
C GLN A 3 13.76 -12.25 30.37
N GLU A 4 15.06 -12.23 30.57
CA GLU A 4 15.92 -11.04 30.50
C GLU A 4 16.00 -10.48 29.08
N ASP A 5 16.25 -11.32 28.06
CA ASP A 5 16.25 -10.90 26.65
C ASP A 5 14.90 -10.31 26.25
N ALA A 6 13.78 -10.92 26.70
CA ALA A 6 12.45 -10.42 26.42
C ALA A 6 12.24 -9.00 26.97
N ALA A 7 12.67 -8.76 28.20
CA ALA A 7 12.55 -7.44 28.83
C ALA A 7 13.41 -6.38 28.10
N LEU A 8 14.63 -6.76 27.66
CA LEU A 8 15.50 -5.84 26.89
C LEU A 8 14.92 -5.53 25.50
N VAL A 9 14.33 -6.53 24.83
CA VAL A 9 13.63 -6.32 23.54
C VAL A 9 12.43 -5.39 23.74
N ASP A 10 11.66 -5.55 24.81
CA ASP A 10 10.52 -4.67 25.09
C ASP A 10 10.97 -3.22 25.30
N ARG A 11 11.99 -2.98 26.15
CA ARG A 11 12.57 -1.65 26.37
C ARG A 11 13.08 -1.02 25.08
N PHE A 12 13.79 -1.77 24.26
CA PHE A 12 14.25 -1.32 22.93
C PHE A 12 13.10 -0.89 22.04
N LEU A 13 12.03 -1.68 21.97
CA LEU A 13 10.86 -1.38 21.14
C LEU A 13 10.07 -0.17 21.65
N GLU A 14 10.02 0.04 22.97
CA GLU A 14 9.46 1.24 23.58
C GLU A 14 10.26 2.49 23.21
N MET A 15 11.60 2.46 23.30
CA MET A 15 12.48 3.54 22.85
C MET A 15 12.26 3.81 21.35
N MET A 16 12.23 2.78 20.51
CA MET A 16 11.98 2.92 19.09
C MET A 16 10.62 3.57 18.77
N ALA A 17 9.60 3.29 19.57
CA ALA A 17 8.30 3.92 19.44
C ALA A 17 8.32 5.39 19.89
N ALA A 18 8.88 5.67 21.07
CA ALA A 18 8.83 6.97 21.71
C ALA A 18 9.78 7.98 21.04
N GLU A 19 11.04 7.60 20.80
CA GLU A 19 12.07 8.54 20.36
C GLU A 19 12.28 8.54 18.85
N ARG A 20 12.22 7.36 18.20
CA ARG A 20 12.43 7.23 16.75
C ARG A 20 11.14 7.20 15.94
N GLY A 21 9.98 7.30 16.60
CA GLY A 21 8.67 7.32 15.94
C GLY A 21 8.43 6.12 15.04
N ALA A 22 8.93 4.92 15.44
CA ALA A 22 8.79 3.71 14.64
C ALA A 22 7.33 3.31 14.46
N SER A 23 6.96 2.85 13.26
CA SER A 23 5.60 2.40 13.01
C SER A 23 5.31 1.08 13.73
N ARG A 24 4.01 0.82 14.05
CA ARG A 24 3.59 -0.46 14.63
C ARG A 24 4.10 -1.67 13.82
N ASN A 25 4.07 -1.59 12.49
CA ASN A 25 4.57 -2.67 11.64
C ASN A 25 6.09 -2.85 11.75
N THR A 26 6.85 -1.77 11.92
CA THR A 26 8.29 -1.83 12.17
C THR A 26 8.58 -2.50 13.49
N LEU A 27 7.85 -2.13 14.55
CA LEU A 27 8.01 -2.72 15.88
C LEU A 27 7.71 -4.22 15.88
N ILE A 28 6.61 -4.64 15.23
CA ILE A 28 6.26 -6.06 15.08
C ILE A 28 7.33 -6.82 14.29
N ALA A 29 7.82 -6.25 13.18
CA ALA A 29 8.86 -6.87 12.38
C ALA A 29 10.18 -7.01 13.16
N TYR A 30 10.60 -5.96 13.87
CA TYR A 30 11.81 -5.98 14.69
C TYR A 30 11.68 -6.97 15.84
N ARG A 31 10.54 -7.01 16.54
CA ARG A 31 10.29 -8.04 17.57
C ARG A 31 10.45 -9.46 17.01
N THR A 32 9.85 -9.73 15.87
CA THR A 32 9.94 -11.04 15.21
C THR A 32 11.38 -11.39 14.84
N ASP A 33 12.13 -10.41 14.33
CA ASP A 33 13.53 -10.63 13.92
C ASP A 33 14.46 -10.85 15.11
N LEU A 34 14.28 -10.08 16.20
CA LEU A 34 15.06 -10.21 17.42
C LEU A 34 14.76 -11.52 18.13
N ASN A 35 13.49 -11.89 18.25
CA ASN A 35 13.10 -13.19 18.85
C ASN A 35 13.68 -14.35 18.06
N GLY A 36 13.58 -14.33 16.72
CA GLY A 36 14.15 -15.38 15.88
C GLY A 36 15.67 -15.47 15.95
N ALA A 37 16.37 -14.35 16.17
CA ALA A 37 17.81 -14.38 16.42
C ALA A 37 18.14 -14.92 17.81
N ALA A 38 17.35 -14.55 18.83
CA ALA A 38 17.51 -15.07 20.21
C ALA A 38 17.36 -16.60 20.26
N ASP A 39 16.38 -17.14 19.53
CA ASP A 39 16.15 -18.58 19.46
C ASP A 39 17.32 -19.33 18.80
N LEU A 40 17.94 -18.75 17.76
CA LEU A 40 19.10 -19.32 17.06
C LEU A 40 20.39 -19.26 17.89
N LEU A 41 20.54 -18.22 18.71
CA LEU A 41 21.76 -17.95 19.49
C LEU A 41 21.70 -18.46 20.93
N GLY A 42 20.52 -18.90 21.38
CA GLY A 42 20.28 -19.23 22.81
C GLY A 42 20.18 -17.99 23.70
N GLY A 43 20.03 -16.79 23.10
CA GLY A 43 19.95 -15.48 23.73
C GLY A 43 20.62 -14.41 22.87
N ILE A 44 20.17 -13.14 22.99
CA ILE A 44 20.74 -12.05 22.17
C ILE A 44 21.51 -11.01 22.96
N ALA A 45 21.17 -10.77 24.22
CA ALA A 45 21.84 -9.74 25.04
C ALA A 45 23.33 -10.03 25.21
N GLY A 46 23.68 -11.30 25.47
CA GLY A 46 25.05 -11.76 25.67
C GLY A 46 25.74 -12.31 24.41
N ALA A 47 25.12 -12.25 23.23
CA ALA A 47 25.68 -12.86 22.03
C ALA A 47 27.03 -12.28 21.65
N THR A 48 27.96 -13.16 21.22
CA THR A 48 29.29 -12.77 20.80
C THR A 48 29.33 -12.36 19.34
N LYS A 49 30.45 -11.76 18.93
CA LYS A 49 30.70 -11.39 17.53
C LYS A 49 30.69 -12.62 16.61
N GLU A 50 31.23 -13.73 17.07
CA GLU A 50 31.26 -15.03 16.37
C GLU A 50 29.84 -15.59 16.24
N GLY A 51 29.03 -15.56 17.31
CA GLY A 51 27.63 -15.97 17.28
C GLY A 51 26.81 -15.18 16.27
N LEU A 52 26.96 -13.84 16.25
CA LEU A 52 26.28 -13.01 15.24
C LEU A 52 26.74 -13.29 13.81
N GLY A 53 28.03 -13.59 13.62
CA GLY A 53 28.58 -14.00 12.32
C GLY A 53 27.96 -15.31 11.83
N ALA A 54 27.69 -16.26 12.72
CA ALA A 54 27.07 -17.54 12.40
C ALA A 54 25.63 -17.41 11.88
N LEU A 55 24.92 -16.32 12.20
CA LEU A 55 23.58 -16.06 11.65
C LEU A 55 23.57 -15.99 10.12
N ALA A 56 24.69 -15.64 9.50
CA ALA A 56 24.81 -15.60 8.04
C ALA A 56 24.50 -16.97 7.41
N ALA A 57 24.95 -18.06 8.02
CA ALA A 57 24.68 -19.42 7.56
C ALA A 57 23.19 -19.79 7.71
N HIS A 58 22.58 -19.45 8.84
CA HIS A 58 21.15 -19.67 9.09
C HIS A 58 20.25 -18.87 8.14
N TRP A 59 20.72 -17.72 7.66
CA TRP A 59 19.97 -16.84 6.77
C TRP A 59 20.31 -17.02 5.28
N ALA A 60 21.17 -17.97 4.93
CA ALA A 60 21.65 -18.15 3.56
C ALA A 60 20.53 -18.39 2.52
N THR A 61 19.43 -19.03 2.94
CA THR A 61 18.27 -19.31 2.08
C THR A 61 17.25 -18.17 2.02
N LEU A 62 17.41 -17.13 2.83
CA LEU A 62 16.48 -16.01 2.88
C LEU A 62 16.75 -15.00 1.75
N ALA A 63 15.70 -14.30 1.33
CA ALA A 63 15.86 -13.18 0.41
C ALA A 63 16.78 -12.10 1.02
N ALA A 64 17.65 -11.49 0.19
CA ALA A 64 18.61 -10.47 0.62
C ALA A 64 17.95 -9.29 1.38
N SER A 65 16.73 -8.91 1.02
CA SER A 65 15.95 -7.88 1.71
C SER A 65 15.54 -8.31 3.12
N SER A 66 15.22 -9.60 3.33
CA SER A 66 14.90 -10.16 4.65
C SER A 66 16.12 -10.18 5.54
N VAL A 67 17.26 -10.61 5.00
CA VAL A 67 18.56 -10.59 5.72
C VAL A 67 18.94 -9.16 6.10
N ALA A 68 18.83 -8.21 5.18
CA ALA A 68 19.10 -6.80 5.44
C ALA A 68 18.22 -6.23 6.58
N ARG A 69 16.93 -6.56 6.60
CA ARG A 69 16.01 -6.11 7.65
C ARG A 69 16.37 -6.73 9.01
N LYS A 70 16.62 -8.04 9.07
CA LYS A 70 17.04 -8.74 10.30
C LYS A 70 18.35 -8.17 10.86
N ALA A 71 19.33 -7.99 10.01
CA ALA A 71 20.60 -7.36 10.39
C ALA A 71 20.41 -5.90 10.86
N SER A 72 19.49 -5.16 10.27
CA SER A 72 19.15 -3.79 10.69
C SER A 72 18.50 -3.75 12.06
N ALA A 73 17.59 -4.69 12.36
CA ALA A 73 16.96 -4.80 13.67
C ALA A 73 18.00 -5.10 14.78
N LEU A 74 18.89 -6.04 14.54
CA LEU A 74 19.97 -6.39 15.48
C LEU A 74 20.97 -5.24 15.67
N ARG A 75 21.39 -4.57 14.59
CA ARG A 75 22.28 -3.39 14.72
C ARG A 75 21.66 -2.28 15.58
N ALA A 76 20.37 -2.02 15.35
CA ALA A 76 19.66 -1.02 16.16
C ALA A 76 19.53 -1.44 17.62
N PHE A 77 19.32 -2.73 17.89
CA PHE A 77 19.24 -3.28 19.23
C PHE A 77 20.58 -3.20 19.97
N TYR A 78 21.70 -3.60 19.32
CA TYR A 78 23.02 -3.50 19.98
C TYR A 78 23.50 -2.07 20.16
N ALA A 79 23.15 -1.15 19.25
CA ALA A 79 23.39 0.26 19.46
C ALA A 79 22.63 0.79 20.69
N PHE A 80 21.37 0.38 20.88
CA PHE A 80 20.60 0.71 22.06
C PHE A 80 21.24 0.16 23.35
N LEU A 81 21.68 -1.12 23.35
CA LEU A 81 22.33 -1.70 24.53
C LEU A 81 23.62 -0.96 24.91
N GLU A 82 24.40 -0.51 23.93
CA GLU A 82 25.63 0.25 24.11
C GLU A 82 25.30 1.67 24.62
N GLU A 83 24.35 2.38 24.00
CA GLU A 83 23.89 3.72 24.37
C GLU A 83 23.33 3.78 25.80
N GLU A 84 22.62 2.73 26.22
CA GLU A 84 22.05 2.60 27.58
C GLU A 84 23.06 2.07 28.63
N GLY A 85 24.29 1.79 28.24
CA GLY A 85 25.33 1.24 29.14
C GLY A 85 25.02 -0.19 29.62
N LEU A 86 24.09 -0.90 28.97
CA LEU A 86 23.72 -2.30 29.29
C LEU A 86 24.75 -3.27 28.72
N ARG A 87 25.58 -2.79 27.79
CA ARG A 87 26.69 -3.54 27.19
C ARG A 87 27.86 -2.58 26.89
N ALA A 88 29.08 -3.05 27.13
CA ALA A 88 30.28 -2.24 26.90
C ALA A 88 30.81 -2.30 25.44
N ASP A 89 30.29 -3.24 24.61
CA ASP A 89 30.70 -3.45 23.23
C ASP A 89 29.51 -3.59 22.29
N ASN A 90 29.77 -3.39 21.00
CA ASN A 90 28.76 -3.57 19.96
C ASN A 90 29.21 -4.64 18.94
N PRO A 91 28.76 -5.90 19.10
CA PRO A 91 29.18 -6.99 18.25
C PRO A 91 28.54 -6.98 16.85
N SER A 92 27.64 -6.04 16.55
CA SER A 92 26.82 -6.02 15.33
C SER A 92 27.64 -5.81 14.04
N ALA A 93 28.91 -5.46 14.13
CA ALA A 93 29.81 -5.37 12.97
C ALA A 93 29.98 -6.70 12.22
N ALA A 94 29.79 -7.85 12.91
CA ALA A 94 29.87 -9.17 12.33
C ALA A 94 28.62 -9.59 11.54
N LEU A 95 27.52 -8.83 11.66
CA LEU A 95 26.27 -9.13 10.95
C LEU A 95 26.46 -8.99 9.43
N PRO A 96 25.86 -9.88 8.63
CA PRO A 96 25.97 -9.84 7.18
C PRO A 96 25.43 -8.51 6.62
N ARG A 97 26.13 -8.01 5.60
CA ARG A 97 25.72 -6.82 4.82
C ARG A 97 25.37 -7.26 3.41
N PRO A 98 24.18 -7.83 3.19
CA PRO A 98 23.81 -8.28 1.85
C PRO A 98 23.78 -7.07 0.91
N VAL A 99 24.43 -7.23 -0.25
CA VAL A 99 24.30 -6.26 -1.34
C VAL A 99 22.89 -6.43 -1.90
N THR A 100 21.98 -5.59 -1.48
CA THR A 100 20.65 -5.51 -2.11
C THR A 100 20.82 -4.79 -3.43
N ARG A 101 20.96 -5.52 -4.54
CA ARG A 101 20.72 -4.94 -5.85
C ARG A 101 19.27 -4.46 -5.82
N ARG A 102 19.06 -3.15 -5.90
CA ARG A 102 17.71 -2.61 -6.14
C ARG A 102 17.31 -3.11 -7.54
N PRO A 103 16.40 -4.08 -7.67
CA PRO A 103 15.89 -4.39 -8.99
C PRO A 103 15.31 -3.11 -9.55
N LEU A 104 15.50 -2.87 -10.85
CA LEU A 104 14.80 -1.79 -11.54
C LEU A 104 13.32 -1.87 -11.16
N PRO A 105 12.68 -0.74 -10.85
CA PRO A 105 11.27 -0.72 -10.49
C PRO A 105 10.48 -1.47 -11.56
N LYS A 106 9.71 -2.47 -11.17
CA LYS A 106 8.79 -3.18 -12.08
C LYS A 106 7.61 -2.24 -12.34
N ILE A 107 7.77 -1.31 -13.29
CA ILE A 107 6.71 -0.40 -13.67
C ILE A 107 5.85 -1.12 -14.71
N LEU A 108 4.54 -1.08 -14.56
CA LEU A 108 3.62 -1.48 -15.61
C LEU A 108 3.60 -0.38 -16.67
N SER A 109 3.71 -0.75 -17.93
CA SER A 109 3.49 0.19 -19.04
C SER A 109 2.02 0.59 -19.11
N THR A 110 1.74 1.73 -19.76
CA THR A 110 0.37 2.18 -20.03
C THR A 110 -0.43 1.10 -20.76
N ALA A 111 0.16 0.43 -21.76
CA ALA A 111 -0.47 -0.66 -22.49
C ALA A 111 -0.81 -1.88 -21.61
N GLU A 112 0.01 -2.20 -20.59
CA GLU A 112 -0.30 -3.26 -19.64
C GLU A 112 -1.46 -2.87 -18.72
N VAL A 113 -1.50 -1.63 -18.29
CA VAL A 113 -2.62 -1.09 -17.52
C VAL A 113 -3.89 -1.07 -18.34
N ASP A 114 -3.81 -0.67 -19.61
CA ASP A 114 -4.95 -0.66 -20.55
C ASP A 114 -5.58 -2.05 -20.68
N ARG A 115 -4.75 -3.12 -20.75
CA ARG A 115 -5.27 -4.50 -20.76
C ARG A 115 -6.00 -4.88 -19.47
N LEU A 116 -5.51 -4.42 -18.31
CA LEU A 116 -6.22 -4.67 -17.05
C LEU A 116 -7.61 -4.03 -17.05
N PHE A 117 -7.70 -2.79 -17.53
CA PHE A 117 -8.97 -2.07 -17.58
C PHE A 117 -9.90 -2.56 -18.70
N ALA A 118 -9.36 -2.99 -19.84
CA ALA A 118 -10.14 -3.61 -20.90
C ALA A 118 -10.81 -4.91 -20.40
N LEU A 119 -10.07 -5.75 -19.67
CA LEU A 119 -10.63 -6.96 -19.08
C LEU A 119 -11.70 -6.66 -18.00
N ILE A 120 -11.51 -5.61 -17.21
CA ILE A 120 -12.53 -5.16 -16.25
C ILE A 120 -13.78 -4.70 -17.01
N ALA A 121 -13.62 -3.90 -18.07
CA ALA A 121 -14.73 -3.44 -18.88
C ALA A 121 -15.50 -4.60 -19.52
N GLU A 122 -14.80 -5.61 -20.04
CA GLU A 122 -15.41 -6.83 -20.57
C GLU A 122 -16.26 -7.57 -19.52
N ARG A 123 -15.75 -7.71 -18.28
CA ARG A 123 -16.49 -8.35 -17.18
C ARG A 123 -17.71 -7.56 -16.71
N LEU A 124 -17.68 -6.25 -16.92
CA LEU A 124 -18.79 -5.36 -16.60
C LEU A 124 -19.78 -5.18 -17.77
N ASP A 125 -19.44 -5.71 -18.96
CA ASP A 125 -20.30 -5.62 -20.14
C ASP A 125 -21.46 -6.60 -20.02
N GLY A 126 -22.61 -6.08 -19.63
CA GLY A 126 -23.83 -6.86 -19.43
C GLY A 126 -24.90 -6.09 -18.65
N ALA A 127 -26.14 -6.54 -18.74
CA ALA A 127 -27.25 -5.89 -18.04
C ALA A 127 -27.13 -5.97 -16.51
N HIS A 128 -26.46 -7.02 -16.00
CA HIS A 128 -26.29 -7.28 -14.56
C HIS A 128 -24.88 -7.79 -14.26
N PRO A 129 -23.87 -6.90 -14.16
CA PRO A 129 -22.51 -7.28 -13.79
C PRO A 129 -22.49 -7.99 -12.43
N ALA A 130 -21.62 -9.00 -12.27
CA ALA A 130 -21.50 -9.69 -11.00
C ALA A 130 -20.98 -8.73 -9.91
N PRO A 131 -21.54 -8.76 -8.68
CA PRO A 131 -21.11 -7.87 -7.59
C PRO A 131 -19.60 -7.94 -7.31
N LEU A 132 -18.97 -9.10 -7.52
CA LEU A 132 -17.54 -9.28 -7.33
C LEU A 132 -16.72 -8.54 -8.38
N ASP A 133 -17.21 -8.39 -9.61
CA ASP A 133 -16.55 -7.64 -10.68
C ASP A 133 -16.71 -6.13 -10.46
N LEU A 134 -17.87 -5.67 -10.00
CA LEU A 134 -18.08 -4.27 -9.56
C LEU A 134 -17.12 -3.91 -8.41
N ARG A 135 -16.96 -4.82 -7.43
CA ARG A 135 -15.97 -4.63 -6.35
C ARG A 135 -14.55 -4.55 -6.89
N LEU A 136 -14.19 -5.46 -7.81
CA LEU A 136 -12.86 -5.48 -8.41
C LEU A 136 -12.58 -4.18 -9.17
N ALA A 137 -13.53 -3.72 -9.96
CA ALA A 137 -13.43 -2.44 -10.69
C ALA A 137 -13.18 -1.27 -9.71
N ALA A 138 -13.98 -1.15 -8.65
CA ALA A 138 -13.81 -0.11 -7.65
C ALA A 138 -12.43 -0.18 -6.96
N LEU A 139 -11.94 -1.37 -6.63
CA LEU A 139 -10.61 -1.56 -6.03
C LEU A 139 -9.49 -1.12 -6.98
N ILE A 140 -9.54 -1.50 -8.25
CA ILE A 140 -8.48 -1.17 -9.23
C ILE A 140 -8.52 0.30 -9.61
N GLU A 141 -9.71 0.88 -9.81
CA GLU A 141 -9.87 2.32 -10.06
C GLU A 141 -9.31 3.16 -8.91
N LEU A 142 -9.53 2.78 -7.66
CA LEU A 142 -8.96 3.49 -6.51
C LEU A 142 -7.45 3.28 -6.37
N LEU A 143 -6.93 2.09 -6.67
CA LEU A 143 -5.47 1.84 -6.61
C LEU A 143 -4.71 2.63 -7.67
N TYR A 144 -5.15 2.54 -8.92
CA TYR A 144 -4.46 3.14 -10.05
C TYR A 144 -4.96 4.56 -10.36
N GLY A 145 -6.26 4.85 -10.20
CA GLY A 145 -6.81 6.19 -10.48
C GLY A 145 -6.61 7.21 -9.36
N SER A 146 -6.23 6.76 -8.15
CA SER A 146 -6.05 7.66 -6.99
C SER A 146 -4.80 7.36 -6.18
N GLY A 147 -4.06 6.34 -6.54
CA GLY A 147 -2.79 5.98 -5.92
C GLY A 147 -2.87 5.65 -4.43
N LEU A 148 -3.95 5.05 -3.96
CA LEU A 148 -4.12 4.65 -2.55
C LEU A 148 -3.12 3.56 -2.13
N ARG A 149 -2.67 3.59 -0.87
CA ARG A 149 -1.95 2.44 -0.30
C ARG A 149 -2.91 1.27 -0.08
N ALA A 150 -2.43 0.03 -0.26
CA ALA A 150 -3.25 -1.16 -0.06
C ALA A 150 -3.98 -1.18 1.30
N THR A 151 -3.29 -0.77 2.36
CA THR A 151 -3.86 -0.69 3.72
C THR A 151 -4.98 0.34 3.81
N GLU A 152 -4.77 1.52 3.22
CA GLU A 152 -5.76 2.60 3.20
C GLU A 152 -7.00 2.18 2.42
N LEU A 153 -6.80 1.60 1.23
CA LEU A 153 -7.90 1.16 0.37
C LEU A 153 -8.80 0.13 1.07
N VAL A 154 -8.21 -0.94 1.61
CA VAL A 154 -9.02 -2.02 2.20
C VAL A 154 -9.77 -1.59 3.47
N SER A 155 -9.24 -0.61 4.19
CA SER A 155 -9.83 -0.08 5.43
C SER A 155 -10.65 1.20 5.24
N LEU A 156 -11.02 1.55 3.99
CA LEU A 156 -11.88 2.70 3.75
C LEU A 156 -13.24 2.54 4.43
N PRO A 157 -13.68 3.53 5.21
CA PRO A 157 -15.05 3.56 5.72
C PRO A 157 -16.06 3.58 4.57
N ARG A 158 -17.24 2.99 4.77
CA ARG A 158 -18.32 2.99 3.77
C ARG A 158 -18.67 4.40 3.29
N ARG A 159 -18.61 5.39 4.18
CA ARG A 159 -18.95 6.80 3.90
C ARG A 159 -17.72 7.65 3.52
N ALA A 160 -16.57 7.03 3.25
CA ALA A 160 -15.34 7.78 2.93
C ALA A 160 -15.48 8.64 1.67
N LEU A 161 -16.24 8.15 0.68
CA LEU A 161 -16.57 8.87 -0.54
C LEU A 161 -17.99 9.43 -0.42
N ALA A 162 -18.09 10.68 0.04
CA ALA A 162 -19.32 11.42 -0.02
C ALA A 162 -19.60 11.84 -1.48
N ALA A 163 -20.86 11.82 -1.88
CA ALA A 163 -21.26 12.08 -3.27
C ALA A 163 -20.83 13.46 -3.78
N ASP A 164 -20.67 14.42 -2.88
CA ASP A 164 -20.34 15.82 -3.16
C ASP A 164 -18.83 16.13 -3.16
N ARG A 165 -17.98 15.19 -2.71
CA ARG A 165 -16.54 15.44 -2.55
C ARG A 165 -15.72 14.57 -3.50
N PRO A 166 -15.00 15.17 -4.46
CA PRO A 166 -14.16 14.45 -5.39
C PRO A 166 -12.77 14.11 -4.79
N PHE A 167 -12.65 14.03 -3.48
CA PHE A 167 -11.40 13.71 -2.77
C PHE A 167 -11.65 12.98 -1.46
N LEU A 168 -10.64 12.24 -1.03
CA LEU A 168 -10.55 11.62 0.29
C LEU A 168 -9.60 12.40 1.18
N ILE A 169 -9.90 12.47 2.47
CA ILE A 169 -8.95 12.90 3.50
C ILE A 169 -8.45 11.64 4.20
N LEU A 170 -7.17 11.36 4.06
CA LEU A 170 -6.54 10.18 4.65
C LEU A 170 -5.54 10.58 5.73
N LYS A 171 -5.61 9.90 6.88
CA LYS A 171 -4.64 10.07 7.96
C LYS A 171 -3.39 9.23 7.68
N GLY A 172 -2.25 9.89 7.58
CA GLY A 172 -0.93 9.27 7.40
C GLY A 172 -0.19 9.04 8.73
N LYS A 173 1.09 8.71 8.63
CA LYS A 173 1.98 8.55 9.79
C LYS A 173 2.07 9.86 10.59
N GLY A 174 1.98 9.80 11.91
CA GLY A 174 2.01 10.98 12.78
C GLY A 174 0.75 11.83 12.75
N ALA A 175 -0.42 11.23 12.47
CA ALA A 175 -1.73 11.90 12.39
C ALA A 175 -1.81 13.02 11.32
N ARG A 176 -0.83 13.13 10.43
CA ARG A 176 -0.86 14.09 9.31
C ARG A 176 -1.93 13.68 8.31
N GLU A 177 -2.80 14.59 7.96
CA GLU A 177 -3.83 14.36 6.95
C GLU A 177 -3.28 14.71 5.57
N ARG A 178 -3.70 13.94 4.57
CA ARG A 178 -3.45 14.28 3.17
C ARG A 178 -4.73 14.17 2.36
N LEU A 179 -4.85 15.01 1.37
CA LEU A 179 -5.94 15.01 0.42
C LEU A 179 -5.55 14.14 -0.78
N VAL A 180 -6.42 13.20 -1.13
CA VAL A 180 -6.26 12.31 -2.28
C VAL A 180 -7.41 12.56 -3.25
N PRO A 181 -7.16 13.11 -4.45
CA PRO A 181 -8.19 13.30 -5.45
C PRO A 181 -8.71 11.97 -5.96
N ILE A 182 -10.00 11.90 -6.25
CA ILE A 182 -10.66 10.71 -6.79
C ILE A 182 -11.18 11.05 -8.17
N SER A 183 -10.75 10.30 -9.17
CA SER A 183 -11.21 10.49 -10.54
C SER A 183 -12.70 10.20 -10.68
N ASP A 184 -13.34 10.79 -11.69
CA ASP A 184 -14.76 10.57 -11.95
C ASP A 184 -15.05 9.09 -12.25
N ARG A 185 -14.12 8.40 -12.93
CA ARG A 185 -14.20 6.95 -13.16
C ARG A 185 -14.19 6.16 -11.85
N ALA A 186 -13.28 6.46 -10.93
CA ALA A 186 -13.21 5.79 -9.63
C ALA A 186 -14.48 6.06 -8.81
N ARG A 187 -15.02 7.28 -8.88
CA ARG A 187 -16.30 7.62 -8.22
C ARG A 187 -17.46 6.80 -8.78
N ALA A 188 -17.57 6.70 -10.11
CA ALA A 188 -18.60 5.90 -10.76
C ALA A 188 -18.48 4.41 -10.40
N ALA A 189 -17.28 3.84 -10.44
CA ALA A 189 -17.04 2.46 -10.06
C ALA A 189 -17.39 2.18 -8.58
N VAL A 190 -17.04 3.11 -7.68
CA VAL A 190 -17.40 3.00 -6.26
C VAL A 190 -18.90 3.13 -6.06
N ALA A 191 -19.58 4.02 -6.76
CA ALA A 191 -21.03 4.17 -6.67
C ALA A 191 -21.76 2.88 -7.11
N ALA A 192 -21.33 2.27 -8.21
CA ALA A 192 -21.86 0.99 -8.68
C ALA A 192 -21.64 -0.13 -7.65
N TRP A 193 -20.43 -0.22 -7.06
CA TRP A 193 -20.16 -1.19 -6.01
C TRP A 193 -20.97 -0.95 -4.73
N LEU A 194 -21.12 0.33 -4.32
CA LEU A 194 -21.76 0.71 -3.07
C LEU A 194 -23.22 0.24 -2.97
N ALA A 195 -23.91 0.08 -4.10
CA ALA A 195 -25.26 -0.47 -4.16
C ALA A 195 -25.34 -1.94 -3.64
N HIS A 196 -24.21 -2.66 -3.63
CA HIS A 196 -24.09 -4.05 -3.17
C HIS A 196 -23.47 -4.17 -1.77
N VAL A 197 -23.10 -3.06 -1.15
CA VAL A 197 -22.52 -3.04 0.20
C VAL A 197 -23.66 -2.93 1.23
N PRO A 198 -23.73 -3.81 2.23
CA PRO A 198 -24.74 -3.71 3.29
C PRO A 198 -24.78 -2.31 3.91
N ALA A 199 -25.99 -1.81 4.17
CA ALA A 199 -26.18 -0.44 4.66
C ALA A 199 -25.56 -0.20 6.04
N ASP A 200 -25.51 -1.23 6.86
CA ASP A 200 -24.93 -1.27 8.21
C ASP A 200 -23.43 -1.53 8.23
N SER A 201 -22.81 -1.84 7.08
CA SER A 201 -21.37 -2.07 7.01
C SER A 201 -20.60 -0.80 7.36
N PRO A 202 -19.63 -0.85 8.30
CA PRO A 202 -18.73 0.25 8.56
C PRO A 202 -17.70 0.45 7.43
N TRP A 203 -17.49 -0.55 6.56
CA TRP A 203 -16.45 -0.60 5.56
C TRP A 203 -16.99 -0.48 4.14
N LEU A 204 -16.24 0.20 3.26
CA LEU A 204 -16.53 0.23 1.83
C LEU A 204 -16.30 -1.14 1.16
N PHE A 205 -15.30 -1.88 1.62
CA PHE A 205 -14.98 -3.22 1.14
C PHE A 205 -15.08 -4.24 2.27
N PRO A 206 -16.30 -4.64 2.66
CA PRO A 206 -16.51 -5.59 3.75
C PRO A 206 -16.05 -7.00 3.39
N SER A 207 -15.63 -7.76 4.41
CA SER A 207 -15.29 -9.19 4.33
C SER A 207 -15.56 -9.85 5.70
N GLY A 208 -16.65 -10.58 5.81
CA GLY A 208 -17.12 -11.12 7.07
C GLY A 208 -17.36 -10.02 8.11
N LYS A 209 -16.78 -10.17 9.30
CA LYS A 209 -16.90 -9.19 10.41
C LYS A 209 -15.94 -7.99 10.29
N SER A 210 -15.12 -7.92 9.24
CA SER A 210 -14.09 -6.89 9.07
C SER A 210 -14.09 -6.37 7.64
N HIS A 211 -13.06 -5.61 7.29
CA HIS A 211 -12.79 -5.19 5.91
C HIS A 211 -11.98 -6.24 5.14
N LEU A 212 -11.93 -6.10 3.82
CA LEU A 212 -11.10 -6.92 2.94
C LEU A 212 -9.64 -6.95 3.44
N SER A 213 -9.05 -8.15 3.49
CA SER A 213 -7.65 -8.27 3.89
C SER A 213 -6.69 -7.82 2.77
N ARG A 214 -5.51 -7.31 3.15
CA ARG A 214 -4.45 -6.99 2.18
C ARG A 214 -4.04 -8.22 1.35
N ILE A 215 -4.01 -9.39 1.97
CA ILE A 215 -3.68 -10.64 1.28
C ILE A 215 -4.72 -10.92 0.18
N ARG A 216 -6.01 -10.76 0.49
CA ARG A 216 -7.05 -10.95 -0.51
C ARG A 216 -6.99 -9.92 -1.63
N LEU A 217 -6.70 -8.66 -1.33
CA LEU A 217 -6.46 -7.64 -2.35
C LEU A 217 -5.29 -8.04 -3.27
N TYR A 218 -4.18 -8.51 -2.71
CA TYR A 218 -3.03 -9.03 -3.49
C TYR A 218 -3.44 -10.17 -4.42
N GLN A 219 -4.22 -11.14 -3.92
CA GLN A 219 -4.71 -12.27 -4.72
C GLN A 219 -5.59 -11.79 -5.88
N LEU A 220 -6.49 -10.84 -5.63
CA LEU A 220 -7.38 -10.29 -6.65
C LEU A 220 -6.59 -9.56 -7.74
N VAL A 221 -5.61 -8.73 -7.36
CA VAL A 221 -4.74 -8.02 -8.30
C VAL A 221 -3.93 -8.99 -9.15
N LYS A 222 -3.36 -10.04 -8.56
CA LYS A 222 -2.60 -11.06 -9.29
C LYS A 222 -3.46 -11.90 -10.23
N ALA A 223 -4.65 -12.28 -9.80
CA ALA A 223 -5.60 -13.01 -10.63
C ALA A 223 -6.04 -12.19 -11.86
N LEU A 224 -6.33 -10.89 -11.66
CA LEU A 224 -6.63 -9.97 -12.76
C LEU A 224 -5.44 -9.85 -13.72
N ALA A 225 -4.21 -9.69 -13.21
CA ALA A 225 -3.01 -9.60 -14.03
C ALA A 225 -2.81 -10.85 -14.89
N GLY A 226 -2.91 -12.04 -14.30
CA GLY A 226 -2.80 -13.31 -15.03
C GLY A 226 -3.86 -13.44 -16.12
N ALA A 227 -5.10 -13.07 -15.83
CA ALA A 227 -6.19 -13.09 -16.82
C ALA A 227 -5.98 -12.06 -17.95
N ALA A 228 -5.30 -10.93 -17.69
CA ALA A 228 -4.92 -9.93 -18.69
C ALA A 228 -3.61 -10.25 -19.43
N GLY A 229 -3.05 -11.46 -19.27
CA GLY A 229 -1.81 -11.89 -19.93
C GLY A 229 -0.56 -11.17 -19.39
N ILE A 230 -0.59 -10.74 -18.12
CA ILE A 230 0.55 -10.11 -17.45
C ILE A 230 1.03 -11.06 -16.36
N ALA A 231 2.36 -11.32 -16.32
CA ALA A 231 2.94 -12.20 -15.31
C ALA A 231 2.57 -11.73 -13.89
N PRO A 232 1.89 -12.55 -13.06
CA PRO A 232 1.37 -12.14 -11.75
C PRO A 232 2.45 -11.64 -10.79
N GLU A 233 3.72 -12.09 -10.98
CA GLU A 233 4.87 -11.68 -10.17
C GLU A 233 5.28 -10.22 -10.41
N ARG A 234 4.89 -9.65 -11.54
CA ARG A 234 5.16 -8.26 -11.92
C ARG A 234 4.14 -7.29 -11.33
N VAL A 235 2.97 -7.79 -10.88
CA VAL A 235 1.84 -6.94 -10.48
C VAL A 235 1.54 -7.10 -9.00
N SER A 236 1.31 -5.97 -8.35
CA SER A 236 0.88 -5.90 -6.95
C SER A 236 0.17 -4.55 -6.72
N PRO A 237 -0.57 -4.38 -5.62
CA PRO A 237 -1.13 -3.08 -5.26
C PRO A 237 -0.08 -1.96 -5.20
N HIS A 238 1.13 -2.28 -4.76
CA HIS A 238 2.23 -1.30 -4.71
C HIS A 238 2.72 -0.92 -6.11
N VAL A 239 2.82 -1.89 -7.02
CA VAL A 239 3.22 -1.66 -8.42
C VAL A 239 2.17 -0.81 -9.16
N LEU A 240 0.86 -1.08 -8.95
CA LEU A 240 -0.21 -0.25 -9.52
C LEU A 240 -0.16 1.20 -9.01
N ARG A 241 0.06 1.40 -7.72
CA ARG A 241 0.26 2.74 -7.16
C ARG A 241 1.52 3.42 -7.71
N HIS A 242 2.60 2.67 -7.94
CA HIS A 242 3.82 3.21 -8.54
C HIS A 242 3.60 3.58 -10.01
N ALA A 243 2.89 2.75 -10.75
CA ALA A 243 2.48 3.06 -12.12
C ALA A 243 1.61 4.34 -12.19
N PHE A 244 0.65 4.51 -11.27
CA PHE A 244 -0.10 5.77 -11.13
C PHE A 244 0.84 6.98 -11.03
N ALA A 245 1.81 6.92 -10.10
CA ALA A 245 2.73 8.03 -9.88
C ALA A 245 3.57 8.35 -11.11
N THR A 246 4.11 7.31 -11.77
CA THR A 246 4.97 7.45 -12.94
C THR A 246 4.19 7.99 -14.13
N HIS A 247 3.04 7.38 -14.45
CA HIS A 247 2.24 7.76 -15.60
C HIS A 247 1.63 9.16 -15.45
N LEU A 248 1.31 9.57 -14.20
CA LEU A 248 0.84 10.93 -13.95
C LEU A 248 1.95 11.97 -14.18
N LEU A 249 3.21 11.65 -13.80
CA LEU A 249 4.38 12.48 -14.11
C LEU A 249 4.65 12.55 -15.61
N GLU A 250 4.60 11.42 -16.31
CA GLU A 250 4.73 11.35 -17.77
C GLU A 250 3.65 12.16 -18.49
N GLY A 251 2.43 12.21 -17.92
CA GLY A 251 1.33 13.06 -18.35
C GLY A 251 1.53 14.55 -18.06
N GLY A 252 2.66 14.96 -17.47
CA GLY A 252 3.02 16.35 -17.19
C GLY A 252 2.49 16.89 -15.87
N ALA A 253 2.18 16.03 -14.91
CA ALA A 253 1.85 16.45 -13.55
C ALA A 253 3.06 17.02 -12.82
N ASP A 254 2.84 18.05 -12.00
CA ASP A 254 3.89 18.61 -11.15
C ASP A 254 4.32 17.60 -10.06
N LEU A 255 5.63 17.44 -9.90
CA LEU A 255 6.22 16.52 -8.94
C LEU A 255 5.82 16.84 -7.49
N ARG A 256 5.70 18.14 -7.14
CA ARG A 256 5.29 18.55 -5.79
C ARG A 256 3.84 18.18 -5.50
N ALA A 257 2.94 18.38 -6.47
CA ALA A 257 1.54 17.98 -6.38
C ALA A 257 1.44 16.46 -6.17
N LEU A 258 2.20 15.68 -6.95
CA LEU A 258 2.24 14.23 -6.82
C LEU A 258 2.78 13.76 -5.46
N GLN A 259 3.87 14.36 -4.97
CA GLN A 259 4.45 14.03 -3.66
C GLN A 259 3.46 14.29 -2.51
N ALA A 260 2.70 15.40 -2.61
CA ALA A 260 1.66 15.74 -1.66
C ALA A 260 0.52 14.68 -1.66
N MET A 261 0.04 14.27 -2.84
CA MET A 261 -0.99 13.23 -2.99
C MET A 261 -0.52 11.87 -2.44
N LEU A 262 0.74 11.51 -2.67
CA LEU A 262 1.31 10.26 -2.21
C LEU A 262 1.69 10.26 -0.72
N GLY A 263 1.81 11.43 -0.09
CA GLY A 263 2.16 11.57 1.32
C GLY A 263 3.59 11.13 1.61
N HIS A 264 4.57 11.64 0.86
CA HIS A 264 6.00 11.51 1.15
C HIS A 264 6.39 12.46 2.29
N ALA A 265 7.01 11.94 3.37
CA ALA A 265 7.16 12.60 4.65
C ALA A 265 8.21 13.74 4.70
N ASP A 266 9.02 13.93 3.67
CA ASP A 266 10.22 14.78 3.70
C ASP A 266 10.02 16.24 3.27
N ILE A 267 8.79 16.66 2.97
CA ILE A 267 8.55 18.07 2.64
C ILE A 267 7.77 18.69 3.78
N GLY A 268 8.49 19.40 4.65
CA GLY A 268 7.98 20.13 5.79
C GLY A 268 7.13 21.33 5.42
N THR A 269 5.95 21.10 4.88
CA THR A 269 4.91 22.12 4.80
C THR A 269 3.55 21.42 4.82
N THR A 270 2.93 21.43 5.98
CA THR A 270 1.47 21.34 6.09
C THR A 270 0.94 22.67 5.57
N GLN A 271 1.04 22.92 4.25
CA GLN A 271 0.24 23.94 3.63
C GLN A 271 -1.19 23.44 3.66
N ILE A 272 -2.04 24.21 4.31
CA ILE A 272 -3.49 24.09 4.31
C ILE A 272 -3.91 24.11 2.85
N TYR A 273 -4.20 22.93 2.27
CA TYR A 273 -4.75 22.85 0.93
C TYR A 273 -6.12 23.53 0.94
N THR A 274 -6.21 24.66 0.27
CA THR A 274 -7.48 25.36 0.08
C THR A 274 -8.40 24.58 -0.84
N HIS A 275 -9.69 24.84 -0.80
CA HIS A 275 -10.66 24.25 -1.75
C HIS A 275 -10.29 24.45 -3.23
N VAL A 276 -9.52 25.47 -3.54
CA VAL A 276 -9.01 25.77 -4.89
C VAL A 276 -7.94 24.74 -5.31
N ASP A 277 -7.04 24.38 -4.39
CA ASP A 277 -5.98 23.40 -4.68
C ASP A 277 -6.55 22.00 -4.87
N SER A 278 -7.61 21.64 -4.14
CA SER A 278 -8.24 20.32 -4.26
C SER A 278 -8.94 20.13 -5.62
N ARG A 279 -9.58 21.16 -6.18
CA ARG A 279 -10.17 21.12 -7.52
C ARG A 279 -9.10 20.95 -8.59
N ARG A 280 -8.00 21.71 -8.50
CA ARG A 280 -6.85 21.56 -9.42
C ARG A 280 -6.27 20.17 -9.41
N LEU A 281 -6.15 19.54 -8.25
CA LEU A 281 -5.65 18.16 -8.14
C LEU A 281 -6.61 17.15 -8.80
N VAL A 282 -7.91 17.31 -8.64
CA VAL A 282 -8.93 16.48 -9.31
C VAL A 282 -8.89 16.66 -10.82
N GLU A 283 -8.83 17.91 -11.30
CA GLU A 283 -8.70 18.22 -12.72
C GLU A 283 -7.43 17.63 -13.31
N LEU A 284 -6.31 17.70 -12.58
CA LEU A 284 -5.04 17.13 -12.99
C LEU A 284 -5.15 15.59 -13.15
N VAL A 285 -5.79 14.90 -12.23
CA VAL A 285 -6.03 13.46 -12.34
C VAL A 285 -6.98 13.15 -13.50
N ASN A 286 -8.06 13.89 -13.66
CA ASN A 286 -9.03 13.66 -14.73
C ASN A 286 -8.52 14.01 -16.13
N GLN A 287 -7.54 14.92 -16.27
CA GLN A 287 -7.04 15.38 -17.57
C GLN A 287 -5.70 14.76 -17.97
N ARG A 288 -4.81 14.50 -17.00
CA ARG A 288 -3.42 14.07 -17.25
C ARG A 288 -3.18 12.60 -16.99
N HIS A 289 -4.12 11.93 -16.32
CA HIS A 289 -4.00 10.50 -16.08
C HIS A 289 -4.31 9.72 -17.37
N PRO A 290 -3.60 8.64 -17.72
CA PRO A 290 -3.87 7.86 -18.94
C PRO A 290 -5.32 7.40 -19.07
N LEU A 291 -6.00 7.10 -17.94
CA LEU A 291 -7.42 6.75 -17.93
C LEU A 291 -8.35 7.88 -18.41
N ALA A 292 -7.90 9.13 -18.44
CA ALA A 292 -8.72 10.26 -18.92
C ALA A 292 -9.09 10.11 -20.42
N THR A 293 -8.25 9.45 -21.20
CA THR A 293 -8.48 9.20 -22.62
C THR A 293 -9.22 7.89 -22.90
N MET A 294 -9.37 7.03 -21.90
CA MET A 294 -10.13 5.80 -22.00
C MET A 294 -11.63 6.06 -21.87
N THR A 295 -12.33 6.09 -22.97
CA THR A 295 -13.80 6.20 -22.97
C THR A 295 -14.42 4.93 -22.38
N MET A 296 -15.08 5.03 -21.22
CA MET A 296 -16.00 3.97 -20.81
C MET A 296 -17.12 3.91 -21.84
N ARG A 297 -17.28 2.80 -22.56
CA ARG A 297 -18.51 2.54 -23.30
C ARG A 297 -19.64 2.59 -22.29
N GLN A 298 -20.45 3.63 -22.33
CA GLN A 298 -21.72 3.63 -21.61
C GLN A 298 -22.55 2.47 -22.13
N PRO A 299 -23.21 1.68 -21.28
CA PRO A 299 -24.16 0.69 -21.76
C PRO A 299 -25.19 1.43 -22.64
N GLN A 300 -25.27 1.02 -23.90
CA GLN A 300 -26.27 1.55 -24.82
C GLN A 300 -27.63 1.26 -24.21
N ARG A 301 -28.37 2.30 -23.82
CA ARG A 301 -29.82 2.19 -23.58
C ARG A 301 -30.41 1.65 -24.87
N ARG A 302 -30.93 0.44 -24.85
CA ARG A 302 -31.77 -0.04 -25.94
C ARG A 302 -32.95 0.88 -26.06
N VAL A 303 -33.20 1.34 -27.30
CA VAL A 303 -34.29 2.23 -27.67
C VAL A 303 -35.67 1.50 -27.62
N ASP A 304 -35.77 0.32 -27.04
CA ASP A 304 -36.95 -0.55 -27.09
C ASP A 304 -37.97 -0.31 -25.95
N ASP A 305 -37.77 0.71 -25.09
CA ASP A 305 -38.77 1.11 -24.09
C ASP A 305 -39.51 2.39 -24.50
N ALA A 306 -40.08 2.42 -25.70
CA ALA A 306 -41.11 3.40 -26.02
C ALA A 306 -42.46 2.82 -25.54
N PRO A 307 -43.24 3.54 -24.71
CA PRO A 307 -44.57 3.10 -24.36
C PRO A 307 -45.49 3.11 -25.62
N PRO A 308 -46.39 2.16 -25.75
CA PRO A 308 -47.33 2.20 -26.89
C PRO A 308 -48.11 3.51 -26.88
N SER A 309 -48.14 4.15 -28.01
CA SER A 309 -48.92 5.35 -28.25
C SER A 309 -50.41 5.09 -28.11
N PRO A 310 -51.23 6.04 -27.66
CA PRO A 310 -52.62 5.91 -27.29
C PRO A 310 -53.54 5.54 -28.48
#